data_c84a1c20c944bc2ca6bb1ab24f8b179d
#
_entry.id   c84a1c20c944bc2ca6bb1ab24f8b179d
#
_cell.length_a   1.000
_cell.length_b   1.000
_cell.length_c   1.000
_cell.angle_alpha   90.00
_cell.angle_beta   90.00
_cell.angle_gamma   90.00
#
_symmetry.space_group_name_H-M   'P 1'
#
loop_
_entity.id
_entity.type
_entity.pdbx_description
1 polymer ?
#
loop_
_entity_poly.entity_id
_entity_poly.type
_entity_poly.pdbx_seq_one_letter_code
_entity_poly.pdbx_strand_id
1 'polypeptide(L)'
;MKTISWEDFDKVELRVGTIVDVQDFPEARKPSYIVRVDFGGDIGIKKCSAQITHLYTKESLMGKQIIAVLNFSPKQIGPIMSEFLLTGFVLDSGEVVLAVPDEAVPNGLKLA
;
A
#
# COMPACT_ATOMS: atom_id res chain seq x y z
N MET A 1 -8.81 23.62 7.51
CA MET A 1 -9.21 22.38 6.82
C MET A 1 -10.70 22.16 6.96
N LYS A 2 -11.27 21.47 5.96
CA LYS A 2 -12.68 21.10 5.99
C LYS A 2 -12.90 19.94 6.96
N THR A 3 -14.00 20.01 7.71
CA THR A 3 -14.37 18.90 8.58
C THR A 3 -15.01 17.76 7.78
N ILE A 4 -14.86 16.54 8.28
CA ILE A 4 -15.54 15.37 7.73
C ILE A 4 -16.34 14.70 8.85
N SER A 5 -17.28 13.86 8.47
CA SER A 5 -18.05 13.07 9.43
C SER A 5 -17.33 11.75 9.76
N TRP A 6 -17.74 11.11 10.84
CA TRP A 6 -17.29 9.75 11.17
C TRP A 6 -17.65 8.78 10.05
N GLU A 7 -18.80 8.96 9.42
CA GLU A 7 -19.22 8.14 8.26
C GLU A 7 -18.28 8.28 7.08
N ASP A 8 -17.80 9.50 6.82
CA ASP A 8 -16.85 9.73 5.73
C ASP A 8 -15.56 8.94 5.95
N PHE A 9 -15.06 8.92 7.16
CA PHE A 9 -13.87 8.15 7.50
C PHE A 9 -14.14 6.64 7.39
N ASP A 10 -15.28 6.18 7.87
CA ASP A 10 -15.63 4.75 7.85
C ASP A 10 -15.77 4.18 6.43
N LYS A 11 -16.02 5.02 5.45
CA LYS A 11 -16.08 4.59 4.04
C LYS A 11 -14.72 4.19 3.48
N VAL A 12 -13.63 4.67 4.09
CA VAL A 12 -12.29 4.34 3.63
C VAL A 12 -11.86 3.03 4.26
N GLU A 13 -11.61 2.01 3.42
CA GLU A 13 -11.18 0.69 3.89
C GLU A 13 -9.65 0.66 4.06
N LEU A 14 -9.19 1.23 5.17
CA LEU A 14 -7.80 1.20 5.58
C LEU A 14 -7.53 -0.11 6.31
N ARG A 15 -6.72 -0.99 5.70
CA ARG A 15 -6.43 -2.32 6.22
C ARG A 15 -4.93 -2.55 6.30
N VAL A 16 -4.52 -3.33 7.30
CA VAL A 16 -3.14 -3.76 7.46
C VAL A 16 -2.90 -5.03 6.65
N GLY A 17 -1.75 -5.10 6.00
CA GLY A 17 -1.29 -6.31 5.34
C GLY A 17 0.21 -6.45 5.45
N THR A 18 0.71 -7.65 5.16
CA THR A 18 2.13 -7.97 5.19
C THR A 18 2.65 -8.10 3.76
N ILE A 19 3.73 -7.42 3.45
CA ILE A 19 4.40 -7.55 2.14
C ILE A 19 4.99 -8.95 2.02
N VAL A 20 4.58 -9.68 0.98
CA VAL A 20 5.03 -11.05 0.73
C VAL A 20 5.86 -11.20 -0.52
N ASP A 21 5.85 -10.21 -1.42
CA ASP A 21 6.68 -10.21 -2.63
C ASP A 21 6.90 -8.80 -3.13
N VAL A 22 8.10 -8.52 -3.63
CA VAL A 22 8.47 -7.23 -4.22
C VAL A 22 9.28 -7.50 -5.48
N GLN A 23 8.85 -6.94 -6.60
CA GLN A 23 9.51 -7.08 -7.89
C GLN A 23 9.78 -5.71 -8.49
N ASP A 24 10.84 -5.62 -9.30
CA ASP A 24 11.06 -4.44 -10.13
C ASP A 24 9.94 -4.28 -11.14
N PHE A 25 9.62 -3.05 -11.51
CA PHE A 25 8.56 -2.74 -12.47
C PHE A 25 9.10 -1.85 -13.58
N PRO A 26 9.90 -2.40 -14.50
CA PRO A 26 10.56 -1.60 -15.54
C PRO A 26 9.57 -0.97 -16.53
N GLU A 27 8.38 -1.53 -16.70
CA GLU A 27 7.37 -1.01 -17.62
C GLU A 27 6.64 0.22 -17.11
N ALA A 28 6.77 0.55 -15.81
CA ALA A 28 6.17 1.76 -15.26
C ALA A 28 6.90 3.00 -15.75
N ARG A 29 6.18 4.12 -15.94
CA ARG A 29 6.77 5.38 -16.41
C ARG A 29 7.79 5.96 -15.42
N LYS A 30 7.53 5.82 -14.13
CA LYS A 30 8.41 6.25 -13.05
C LYS A 30 8.93 5.04 -12.31
N PRO A 31 10.15 5.12 -11.72
CA PRO A 31 10.68 4.01 -10.94
C PRO A 31 9.67 3.53 -9.89
N SER A 32 9.33 2.24 -9.95
CA SER A 32 8.31 1.64 -9.12
C SER A 32 8.65 0.19 -8.80
N TYR A 33 8.01 -0.35 -7.78
CA TYR A 33 7.97 -1.79 -7.51
C TYR A 33 6.55 -2.31 -7.73
N ILE A 34 6.45 -3.58 -8.10
CA ILE A 34 5.21 -4.34 -7.96
C ILE A 34 5.28 -4.97 -6.57
N VAL A 35 4.33 -4.62 -5.70
CA VAL A 35 4.30 -5.08 -4.32
C VAL A 35 3.07 -5.96 -4.13
N ARG A 36 3.28 -7.19 -3.65
CA ARG A 36 2.20 -8.10 -3.27
C ARG A 36 2.08 -8.12 -1.76
N VAL A 37 0.85 -7.97 -1.28
CA VAL A 37 0.54 -7.83 0.14
C VAL A 37 -0.53 -8.82 0.52
N ASP A 38 -0.30 -9.56 1.61
CA ASP A 38 -1.26 -10.48 2.18
C ASP A 38 -2.09 -9.76 3.24
N PHE A 39 -3.37 -9.57 2.95
CA PHE A 39 -4.33 -8.95 3.87
C PHE A 39 -5.08 -9.99 4.71
N GLY A 40 -4.76 -11.26 4.54
CA GLY A 40 -5.36 -12.35 5.32
C GLY A 40 -6.83 -12.61 4.99
N GLY A 41 -7.38 -13.64 5.63
CA GLY A 41 -8.81 -13.97 5.59
C GLY A 41 -9.41 -13.96 4.19
N ASP A 42 -10.57 -13.35 4.06
CA ASP A 42 -11.32 -13.29 2.81
C ASP A 42 -10.72 -12.32 1.79
N ILE A 43 -9.89 -11.38 2.24
CA ILE A 43 -9.29 -10.37 1.35
C ILE A 43 -8.18 -11.01 0.51
N GLY A 44 -7.30 -11.79 1.14
CA GLY A 44 -6.23 -12.49 0.46
C GLY A 44 -5.08 -11.59 0.02
N ILE A 45 -4.33 -12.08 -0.98
CA ILE A 45 -3.16 -11.38 -1.52
C ILE A 45 -3.58 -10.49 -2.68
N LYS A 46 -3.14 -9.22 -2.64
CA LYS A 46 -3.37 -8.25 -3.71
C LYS A 46 -2.04 -7.63 -4.10
N LYS A 47 -2.00 -7.02 -5.29
CA LYS A 47 -0.79 -6.35 -5.78
C LYS A 47 -1.07 -4.89 -6.12
N CYS A 48 -0.02 -4.09 -6.02
CA CYS A 48 -0.06 -2.69 -6.47
C CYS A 48 1.26 -2.29 -7.10
N SER A 49 1.22 -1.19 -7.85
CA SER A 49 2.41 -0.47 -8.26
C SER A 49 2.70 0.62 -7.23
N ALA A 50 3.93 0.72 -6.76
CA ALA A 50 4.30 1.69 -5.73
C ALA A 50 5.60 2.40 -6.07
N GLN A 51 5.58 3.73 -6.06
CA GLN A 51 6.75 4.58 -6.34
C GLN A 51 7.53 4.81 -5.05
N ILE A 52 8.14 3.76 -4.53
CA ILE A 52 8.84 3.77 -3.24
C ILE A 52 10.30 3.27 -3.37
N THR A 53 10.89 3.42 -4.56
CA THR A 53 12.21 2.86 -4.83
C THR A 53 13.38 3.65 -4.23
N HIS A 54 13.16 4.90 -3.81
CA HIS A 54 14.25 5.75 -3.31
C HIS A 54 14.69 5.38 -1.89
N LEU A 55 13.75 5.13 -0.98
CA LEU A 55 14.04 4.87 0.43
C LEU A 55 14.03 3.39 0.79
N TYR A 56 13.52 2.53 -0.10
CA TYR A 56 13.34 1.12 0.19
C TYR A 56 13.97 0.25 -0.88
N THR A 57 14.62 -0.82 -0.43
CA THR A 57 15.05 -1.92 -1.30
C THR A 57 13.98 -3.01 -1.27
N LYS A 58 14.04 -3.94 -2.24
CA LYS A 58 13.14 -5.09 -2.24
C LYS A 58 13.28 -5.89 -0.95
N GLU A 59 14.51 -6.06 -0.49
CA GLU A 59 14.84 -6.80 0.73
C GLU A 59 14.31 -6.11 1.99
N SER A 60 14.41 -4.77 2.06
CA SER A 60 13.94 -4.03 3.24
C SER A 60 12.43 -4.03 3.38
N LEU A 61 11.71 -4.25 2.27
CA LEU A 61 10.25 -4.27 2.26
C LEU A 61 9.67 -5.63 2.65
N MET A 62 10.38 -6.71 2.38
CA MET A 62 9.87 -8.07 2.63
C MET A 62 9.52 -8.28 4.09
N GLY A 63 8.29 -8.77 4.33
CA GLY A 63 7.79 -9.02 5.67
C GLY A 63 7.29 -7.81 6.44
N LYS A 64 7.41 -6.62 5.87
CA LYS A 64 6.95 -5.38 6.52
C LYS A 64 5.43 -5.32 6.49
N GLN A 65 4.82 -4.95 7.62
CA GLN A 65 3.41 -4.59 7.63
C GLN A 65 3.21 -3.16 7.16
N ILE A 66 2.18 -2.95 6.36
CA ILE A 66 1.82 -1.65 5.78
C ILE A 66 0.33 -1.39 5.98
N ILE A 67 -0.07 -0.17 5.73
CA ILE A 67 -1.46 0.24 5.74
C ILE A 67 -1.86 0.58 4.31
N ALA A 68 -2.98 0.02 3.86
CA ALA A 68 -3.46 0.20 2.49
C ALA A 68 -4.92 0.61 2.45
N VAL A 69 -5.29 1.39 1.43
CA VAL A 69 -6.68 1.67 1.10
C VAL A 69 -7.12 0.64 0.07
N LEU A 70 -8.11 -0.18 0.41
CA LEU A 70 -8.52 -1.33 -0.41
C LEU A 70 -9.71 -1.04 -1.33
N ASN A 71 -10.45 0.02 -1.11
CA ASN A 71 -11.71 0.22 -1.83
C ASN A 71 -11.68 1.31 -2.91
N PHE A 72 -10.50 1.58 -3.46
CA PHE A 72 -10.42 2.25 -4.75
C PHE A 72 -10.65 1.24 -5.87
N SER A 73 -11.22 1.69 -6.99
CA SER A 73 -11.28 0.86 -8.20
C SER A 73 -9.85 0.54 -8.65
N PRO A 74 -9.59 -0.69 -9.10
CA PRO A 74 -8.27 -1.04 -9.64
C PRO A 74 -7.89 -0.13 -10.79
N LYS A 75 -6.59 0.20 -10.89
CA LYS A 75 -6.04 1.10 -11.90
C LYS A 75 -5.04 0.36 -12.77
N GLN A 76 -5.20 0.47 -14.08
CA GLN A 76 -4.23 -0.09 -15.04
C GLN A 76 -2.94 0.73 -14.98
N ILE A 77 -1.83 0.08 -14.67
CA ILE A 77 -0.48 0.65 -14.68
C ILE A 77 0.37 -0.26 -15.57
N GLY A 78 0.70 0.18 -16.77
CA GLY A 78 1.39 -0.69 -17.73
C GLY A 78 0.64 -2.02 -17.88
N PRO A 79 1.31 -3.17 -17.75
CA PRO A 79 0.67 -4.48 -17.93
C PRO A 79 -0.07 -5.01 -16.71
N ILE A 80 -0.13 -4.29 -15.57
CA ILE A 80 -0.78 -4.79 -14.37
C ILE A 80 -1.96 -3.93 -13.93
N MET A 81 -2.86 -4.53 -13.18
CA MET A 81 -3.90 -3.83 -12.45
C MET A 81 -3.41 -3.58 -11.02
N SER A 82 -3.25 -2.31 -10.64
CA SER A 82 -2.93 -1.91 -9.27
C SER A 82 -4.21 -1.92 -8.45
N GLU A 83 -4.27 -2.79 -7.44
CA GLU A 83 -5.53 -3.14 -6.77
C GLU A 83 -5.77 -2.37 -5.47
N PHE A 84 -4.77 -1.68 -4.95
CA PHE A 84 -4.92 -0.90 -3.72
C PHE A 84 -3.92 0.26 -3.69
N LEU A 85 -4.14 1.19 -2.79
CA LEU A 85 -3.18 2.26 -2.50
C LEU A 85 -2.33 1.88 -1.29
N LEU A 86 -1.03 1.75 -1.49
CA LEU A 86 -0.06 1.63 -0.42
C LEU A 86 0.17 3.02 0.17
N THR A 87 -0.23 3.24 1.41
CA THR A 87 -0.19 4.59 2.00
C THR A 87 1.21 4.99 2.47
N GLY A 88 1.48 6.27 2.40
CA GLY A 88 2.74 6.82 2.86
C GLY A 88 2.74 8.34 2.86
N PHE A 89 3.81 8.88 3.41
CA PHE A 89 4.02 10.33 3.49
C PHE A 89 4.95 10.75 2.36
N VAL A 90 4.47 11.64 1.51
CA VAL A 90 5.29 12.17 0.40
C VAL A 90 6.07 13.37 0.92
N LEU A 91 7.38 13.24 0.96
CA LEU A 91 8.28 14.30 1.40
C LEU A 91 8.39 15.37 0.30
N ASP A 92 8.90 16.57 0.66
CA ASP A 92 9.13 17.65 -0.29
C ASP A 92 10.03 17.23 -1.44
N SER A 93 10.97 16.32 -1.19
CA SER A 93 11.86 15.74 -2.20
C SER A 93 11.15 14.79 -3.19
N GLY A 94 9.89 14.42 -2.89
CA GLY A 94 9.15 13.41 -3.66
C GLY A 94 9.34 11.98 -3.16
N GLU A 95 10.27 11.75 -2.23
CA GLU A 95 10.46 10.44 -1.61
C GLU A 95 9.29 10.11 -0.70
N VAL A 96 8.97 8.81 -0.58
CA VAL A 96 7.81 8.35 0.20
C VAL A 96 8.26 7.54 1.40
N VAL A 97 7.77 7.94 2.58
CA VAL A 97 7.92 7.16 3.82
C VAL A 97 6.62 6.42 4.06
N LEU A 98 6.68 5.10 4.19
CA LEU A 98 5.47 4.28 4.36
C LEU A 98 4.78 4.54 5.71
N ALA A 99 3.45 4.50 5.68
CA ALA A 99 2.65 4.47 6.90
C ALA A 99 2.55 3.02 7.37
N VAL A 100 3.01 2.76 8.59
CA VAL A 100 3.07 1.41 9.14
C VAL A 100 2.47 1.38 10.54
N PRO A 101 1.95 0.23 10.99
CA PRO A 101 1.54 0.09 12.39
C PRO A 101 2.79 0.09 13.27
N ASP A 102 2.69 0.68 14.45
CA ASP A 102 3.80 0.74 15.41
C ASP A 102 4.21 -0.66 15.87
N GLU A 103 3.24 -1.53 16.08
CA GLU A 103 3.46 -2.92 16.46
C GLU A 103 2.71 -3.84 15.52
N ALA A 104 3.11 -5.09 15.46
CA ALA A 104 2.44 -6.08 14.62
C ALA A 104 0.98 -6.27 15.05
N VAL A 105 0.09 -6.30 14.08
CA VAL A 105 -1.34 -6.55 14.27
C VAL A 105 -1.81 -7.61 13.26
N PRO A 106 -2.97 -8.24 13.47
CA PRO A 106 -3.47 -9.23 12.50
C PRO A 106 -3.68 -8.61 11.11
N ASN A 107 -3.29 -9.32 10.07
CA ASN A 107 -3.55 -8.91 8.69
C ASN A 107 -5.05 -8.76 8.46
N GLY A 108 -5.43 -7.70 7.74
CA GLY A 108 -6.82 -7.40 7.46
C GLY A 108 -7.51 -6.53 8.50
N LEU A 109 -6.85 -6.24 9.62
CA LEU A 109 -7.44 -5.39 10.65
C LEU A 109 -7.66 -3.99 10.10
N LYS A 110 -8.85 -3.44 10.34
CA LYS A 110 -9.22 -2.11 9.87
C LYS A 110 -8.69 -1.04 10.82
N LEU A 111 -8.08 -0.02 10.24
CA LEU A 111 -7.68 1.18 10.99
C LEU A 111 -8.94 1.96 11.38
N ALA A 112 -9.04 2.31 12.62
CA ALA A 112 -10.18 3.06 13.16
C ALA A 112 -9.78 4.45 13.64
#